data_40acaecb33bc5d8584fe5b38c6207ce7
#
_entry.id   40acaecb33bc5d8584fe5b38c6207ce7
#
_cell.length_a   1.000
_cell.length_b   1.000
_cell.length_c   1.000
_cell.angle_alpha   90.00
_cell.angle_beta   90.00
_cell.angle_gamma   90.00
#
_symmetry.space_group_name_H-M   'P 1'
#
loop_
_entity.id
_entity.type
_entity.pdbx_description
1 polymer ?
#
loop_
_entity_poly.entity_id
_entity_poly.type
_entity_poly.pdbx_seq_one_letter_code
_entity_poly.pdbx_strand_id
1 'polypeptide(L)'
;MNFYYLPSRRCVILWSQKCACTSISRWIKASFNEASQCAKGQSTRTYLGLNGYNFDDIKNLNPWIQSNAGEIQHAIISSRDPVSRITSSFVNKFHVYENRTIFDNTKKIQGFAKRFSRDLLKEKKKQLGEKRQRGDFSIEELIHYLYQNKDKLDLINPHFTPQISTNSRFSIIKNLIKSDIKVHPLRIGNFSDDLHNINTKLELKMMPSSVNSTSLPSNEWRFDSSADSASKTVSILHQQKLIPNAAALRELLQQKPHLQQQFWDLFQYDFALQDAMNHLSKN
;
A
#
# COMPACT_ATOMS: atom_id res chain seq x y z
N MET A 1 1.51 -7.51 -4.69
CA MET A 1 2.21 -7.86 -3.45
C MET A 1 3.64 -8.21 -3.82
N ASN A 2 4.61 -7.82 -3.01
CA ASN A 2 6.02 -8.18 -3.21
C ASN A 2 6.37 -9.28 -2.22
N PHE A 3 7.33 -10.12 -2.58
CA PHE A 3 7.73 -11.27 -1.78
C PHE A 3 9.25 -11.33 -1.70
N TYR A 4 9.79 -11.44 -0.50
CA TYR A 4 11.20 -11.69 -0.25
C TYR A 4 11.36 -13.01 0.50
N TYR A 5 12.35 -13.81 0.13
CA TYR A 5 12.85 -14.92 0.94
C TYR A 5 14.22 -14.57 1.50
N LEU A 6 14.38 -14.70 2.79
CA LEU A 6 15.61 -14.36 3.52
C LEU A 6 16.11 -15.61 4.25
N PRO A 7 17.00 -16.39 3.61
CA PRO A 7 17.45 -17.70 4.10
C PRO A 7 18.09 -17.66 5.47
N SER A 8 18.86 -16.61 5.81
CA SER A 8 19.56 -16.48 7.10
C SER A 8 18.65 -16.60 8.31
N ARG A 9 17.36 -16.34 8.12
CA ARG A 9 16.33 -16.47 9.17
C ARG A 9 15.18 -17.40 8.76
N ARG A 10 15.35 -18.14 7.64
CA ARG A 10 14.30 -19.01 7.10
C ARG A 10 12.95 -18.29 7.01
N CYS A 11 13.00 -17.04 6.56
CA CYS A 11 11.90 -16.08 6.68
C CYS A 11 11.42 -15.61 5.30
N VAL A 12 10.10 -15.55 5.11
CA VAL A 12 9.47 -14.90 3.98
C VAL A 12 8.82 -13.59 4.43
N ILE A 13 8.93 -12.55 3.61
CA ILE A 13 8.29 -11.25 3.87
C ILE A 13 7.36 -10.91 2.72
N LEU A 14 6.08 -10.76 3.02
CA LEU A 14 5.04 -10.34 2.08
C LEU A 14 4.65 -8.89 2.38
N TRP A 15 4.77 -8.02 1.38
CA TRP A 15 4.40 -6.63 1.52
C TRP A 15 3.85 -6.05 0.23
N SER A 16 3.14 -4.93 0.30
CA SER A 16 2.59 -4.23 -0.86
C SER A 16 2.89 -2.74 -0.83
N GLN A 17 2.68 -2.08 -1.96
CA GLN A 17 2.83 -0.62 -2.05
C GLN A 17 1.90 0.08 -1.05
N LYS A 18 2.39 1.17 -0.46
CA LYS A 18 1.70 1.94 0.60
C LYS A 18 1.48 1.21 1.94
N CYS A 19 2.15 0.06 2.13
CA CYS A 19 2.27 -0.61 3.43
C CYS A 19 3.67 -0.38 4.00
N ALA A 20 4.03 0.88 4.28
CA ALA A 20 5.32 1.30 4.85
C ALA A 20 6.57 0.81 4.10
N CYS A 21 6.51 0.68 2.76
CA CYS A 21 7.59 0.09 1.94
C CYS A 21 8.97 0.69 2.21
N THR A 22 9.10 1.98 2.43
CA THR A 22 10.39 2.63 2.75
C THR A 22 10.91 2.16 4.11
N SER A 23 10.04 2.10 5.13
CA SER A 23 10.40 1.64 6.49
C SER A 23 10.75 0.16 6.50
N ILE A 24 9.95 -0.68 5.81
CA ILE A 24 10.23 -2.12 5.64
C ILE A 24 11.58 -2.33 4.92
N SER A 25 11.85 -1.60 3.83
CA SER A 25 13.11 -1.71 3.09
C SER A 25 14.32 -1.30 3.95
N ARG A 26 14.20 -0.25 4.76
CA ARG A 26 15.25 0.18 5.69
C ARG A 26 15.48 -0.85 6.78
N TRP A 27 14.40 -1.39 7.33
CA TRP A 27 14.46 -2.44 8.34
C TRP A 27 15.11 -3.71 7.80
N ILE A 28 14.72 -4.21 6.63
CA ILE A 28 15.35 -5.39 6.00
C ILE A 28 16.84 -5.15 5.82
N LYS A 29 17.23 -3.97 5.31
CA LYS A 29 18.63 -3.62 5.08
C LYS A 29 19.47 -3.64 6.36
N ALA A 30 18.90 -3.27 7.49
CA ALA A 30 19.63 -3.21 8.75
C ALA A 30 19.62 -4.52 9.54
N SER A 31 18.63 -5.37 9.31
CA SER A 31 18.32 -6.52 10.15
C SER A 31 18.69 -7.86 9.53
N PHE A 32 18.77 -7.94 8.20
CA PHE A 32 19.01 -9.20 7.49
C PHE A 32 20.32 -9.19 6.72
N ASN A 33 21.09 -10.27 6.86
CA ASN A 33 22.40 -10.43 6.23
C ASN A 33 22.36 -10.30 4.71
N GLU A 34 21.28 -10.81 4.09
CA GLU A 34 21.06 -10.76 2.64
C GLU A 34 21.01 -9.33 2.08
N ALA A 35 20.66 -8.36 2.90
CA ALA A 35 20.58 -6.96 2.50
C ALA A 35 21.68 -6.06 3.10
N SER A 36 22.58 -6.61 3.94
CA SER A 36 23.60 -5.86 4.66
C SER A 36 24.61 -5.15 3.74
N GLN A 37 24.90 -5.73 2.57
CA GLN A 37 25.83 -5.18 1.57
C GLN A 37 25.15 -4.21 0.59
N CYS A 38 23.83 -3.98 0.71
CA CYS A 38 23.14 -3.03 -0.15
C CYS A 38 23.69 -1.61 0.07
N ALA A 39 24.28 -1.01 -0.98
CA ALA A 39 24.95 0.28 -0.91
C ALA A 39 24.00 1.41 -0.48
N LYS A 40 24.57 2.49 0.11
CA LYS A 40 23.80 3.71 0.43
C LYS A 40 23.23 4.28 -0.87
N GLY A 41 21.91 4.55 -0.88
CA GLY A 41 21.20 5.05 -2.07
C GLY A 41 20.70 3.97 -3.03
N GLN A 42 21.18 2.74 -2.92
CA GLN A 42 20.65 1.61 -3.70
C GLN A 42 19.29 1.16 -3.15
N SER A 43 18.35 0.85 -4.04
CA SER A 43 17.07 0.27 -3.68
C SER A 43 17.25 -1.14 -3.13
N THR A 44 16.80 -1.39 -1.88
CA THR A 44 16.81 -2.73 -1.27
C THR A 44 16.07 -3.75 -2.14
N ARG A 45 14.96 -3.37 -2.76
CA ARG A 45 14.20 -4.23 -3.66
C ARG A 45 15.03 -4.64 -4.88
N THR A 46 15.69 -3.68 -5.51
CA THR A 46 16.55 -3.96 -6.68
C THR A 46 17.73 -4.84 -6.28
N TYR A 47 18.37 -4.54 -5.14
CA TYR A 47 19.48 -5.33 -4.63
C TYR A 47 19.08 -6.78 -4.35
N LEU A 48 17.98 -7.00 -3.63
CA LEU A 48 17.48 -8.35 -3.33
C LEU A 48 17.02 -9.08 -4.60
N GLY A 49 16.46 -8.37 -5.57
CA GLY A 49 16.08 -8.96 -6.86
C GLY A 49 17.29 -9.46 -7.66
N LEU A 50 18.36 -8.67 -7.73
CA LEU A 50 19.60 -9.05 -8.43
C LEU A 50 20.31 -10.25 -7.77
N ASN A 51 20.10 -10.46 -6.48
CA ASN A 51 20.67 -11.56 -5.71
C ASN A 51 19.69 -12.74 -5.49
N GLY A 52 18.59 -12.79 -6.23
CA GLY A 52 17.66 -13.93 -6.21
C GLY A 52 16.74 -14.01 -4.99
N TYR A 53 16.71 -12.99 -4.13
CA TYR A 53 15.87 -12.98 -2.92
C TYR A 53 14.49 -12.32 -3.08
N ASN A 54 14.22 -11.76 -4.25
CA ASN A 54 12.94 -11.11 -4.56
C ASN A 54 12.21 -11.85 -5.67
N PHE A 55 10.99 -12.25 -5.41
CA PHE A 55 10.13 -12.93 -6.37
C PHE A 55 9.06 -11.95 -6.85
N ASP A 56 9.24 -11.44 -8.06
CA ASP A 56 8.27 -10.52 -8.69
C ASP A 56 7.08 -11.28 -9.31
N ASP A 57 7.24 -12.57 -9.63
CA ASP A 57 6.19 -13.39 -10.25
C ASP A 57 5.47 -14.28 -9.22
N ILE A 58 4.28 -13.82 -8.83
CA ILE A 58 3.39 -14.54 -7.89
C ILE A 58 2.89 -15.87 -8.48
N LYS A 59 2.87 -16.06 -9.79
CA LYS A 59 2.42 -17.31 -10.40
C LYS A 59 3.30 -18.49 -10.00
N ASN A 60 4.59 -18.22 -9.79
CA ASN A 60 5.56 -19.22 -9.36
C ASN A 60 5.70 -19.33 -7.83
N LEU A 61 5.03 -18.44 -7.07
CA LEU A 61 5.20 -18.38 -5.62
C LEU A 61 4.54 -19.56 -4.90
N ASN A 62 3.33 -19.97 -5.29
CA ASN A 62 2.66 -21.11 -4.66
C ASN A 62 3.42 -22.43 -4.84
N PRO A 63 3.84 -22.81 -6.06
CA PRO A 63 4.69 -23.98 -6.25
C PRO A 63 6.01 -23.88 -5.48
N TRP A 64 6.62 -22.68 -5.44
CA TRP A 64 7.88 -22.46 -4.72
C TRP A 64 7.69 -22.65 -3.20
N ILE A 65 6.64 -22.06 -2.60
CA ILE A 65 6.34 -22.24 -1.17
C ILE A 65 6.09 -23.71 -0.85
N GLN A 66 5.32 -24.42 -1.69
CA GLN A 66 5.06 -25.84 -1.49
C GLN A 66 6.32 -26.69 -1.56
N SER A 67 7.21 -26.40 -2.50
CA SER A 67 8.50 -27.10 -2.66
C SER A 67 9.51 -26.79 -1.56
N ASN A 68 9.40 -25.63 -0.92
CA ASN A 68 10.34 -25.16 0.11
C ASN A 68 9.69 -25.01 1.49
N ALA A 69 8.51 -25.60 1.71
CA ALA A 69 7.78 -25.47 2.98
C ALA A 69 8.62 -25.88 4.20
N GLY A 70 9.44 -26.92 4.09
CA GLY A 70 10.35 -27.36 5.15
C GLY A 70 11.51 -26.38 5.45
N GLU A 71 11.82 -25.47 4.53
CA GLU A 71 12.87 -24.46 4.70
C GLU A 71 12.35 -23.16 5.32
N ILE A 72 11.03 -22.88 5.19
CA ILE A 72 10.40 -21.67 5.71
C ILE A 72 9.92 -21.92 7.14
N GLN A 73 10.43 -21.14 8.08
CA GLN A 73 9.98 -21.19 9.48
C GLN A 73 9.10 -19.99 9.86
N HIS A 74 9.32 -18.85 9.21
CA HIS A 74 8.69 -17.59 9.55
C HIS A 74 8.10 -16.91 8.32
N ALA A 75 6.92 -16.33 8.47
CA ALA A 75 6.29 -15.49 7.47
C ALA A 75 5.89 -14.15 8.08
N ILE A 76 6.47 -13.06 7.59
CA ILE A 76 6.10 -11.70 7.99
C ILE A 76 5.15 -11.15 6.93
N ILE A 77 3.94 -10.80 7.33
CA ILE A 77 2.89 -10.35 6.41
C ILE A 77 2.48 -8.93 6.76
N SER A 78 2.80 -7.98 5.87
CA SER A 78 2.37 -6.60 6.08
C SER A 78 0.91 -6.41 5.68
N SER A 79 0.15 -5.71 6.53
CA SER A 79 -1.23 -5.32 6.25
C SER A 79 -1.47 -3.84 6.59
N ARG A 80 -2.37 -3.23 5.85
CA ARG A 80 -2.83 -1.87 6.10
C ARG A 80 -4.32 -1.78 5.82
N ASP A 81 -5.04 -1.06 6.69
CA ASP A 81 -6.43 -0.70 6.46
C ASP A 81 -6.64 -0.14 5.04
N PRO A 82 -7.54 -0.72 4.24
CA PRO A 82 -7.73 -0.34 2.84
C PRO A 82 -8.10 1.12 2.67
N VAL A 83 -8.93 1.68 3.57
CA VAL A 83 -9.34 3.08 3.53
C VAL A 83 -8.13 4.00 3.74
N SER A 84 -7.31 3.72 4.75
CA SER A 84 -6.08 4.48 5.02
C SER A 84 -5.07 4.34 3.89
N ARG A 85 -5.02 3.18 3.23
CA ARG A 85 -4.10 2.91 2.14
C ARG A 85 -4.45 3.71 0.89
N ILE A 86 -5.71 3.67 0.45
CA ILE A 86 -6.15 4.39 -0.77
C ILE A 86 -6.09 5.90 -0.58
N THR A 87 -6.52 6.41 0.59
CA THR A 87 -6.41 7.84 0.93
C THR A 87 -4.95 8.30 0.90
N SER A 88 -4.05 7.56 1.56
CA SER A 88 -2.62 7.87 1.53
C SER A 88 -2.02 7.80 0.13
N SER A 89 -2.51 6.91 -0.73
CA SER A 89 -2.08 6.83 -2.13
C SER A 89 -2.54 8.05 -2.92
N PHE A 90 -3.80 8.41 -2.79
CA PHE A 90 -4.39 9.58 -3.45
C PHE A 90 -3.63 10.86 -3.08
N VAL A 91 -3.52 11.13 -1.78
CA VAL A 91 -2.82 12.32 -1.28
C VAL A 91 -1.38 12.36 -1.80
N ASN A 92 -0.63 11.29 -1.59
CA ASN A 92 0.81 11.26 -1.92
C ASN A 92 1.10 11.32 -3.43
N LYS A 93 0.21 10.83 -4.28
CA LYS A 93 0.45 10.78 -5.73
C LYS A 93 -0.16 11.91 -6.51
N PHE A 94 -1.22 12.53 -5.98
CA PHE A 94 -1.98 13.52 -6.72
C PHE A 94 -2.10 14.87 -6.01
N HIS A 95 -1.75 14.98 -4.72
CA HIS A 95 -1.98 16.20 -3.96
C HIS A 95 -0.74 16.72 -3.24
N VAL A 96 -0.22 16.02 -2.23
CA VAL A 96 0.93 16.44 -1.42
C VAL A 96 1.98 15.34 -1.39
N TYR A 97 3.22 15.67 -1.72
CA TYR A 97 4.38 14.80 -1.66
C TYR A 97 5.59 15.54 -1.05
N GLU A 98 6.22 14.94 -0.03
CA GLU A 98 7.40 15.51 0.64
C GLU A 98 7.21 16.98 1.03
N ASN A 99 6.12 17.29 1.74
CA ASN A 99 5.77 18.63 2.23
C ASN A 99 5.55 19.69 1.13
N ARG A 100 5.29 19.26 -0.11
CA ARG A 100 5.02 20.12 -1.26
C ARG A 100 3.80 19.67 -2.00
N THR A 101 3.07 20.61 -2.57
CA THR A 101 1.96 20.23 -3.43
C THR A 101 2.47 19.83 -4.82
N ILE A 102 1.70 18.97 -5.47
CA ILE A 102 2.03 18.56 -6.84
C ILE A 102 1.78 19.69 -7.86
N PHE A 103 1.01 20.74 -7.48
CA PHE A 103 0.78 21.92 -8.31
C PHE A 103 1.99 22.86 -8.30
N ASP A 104 2.71 22.97 -7.18
CA ASP A 104 3.90 23.81 -7.04
C ASP A 104 5.10 23.21 -7.76
N ASN A 105 5.17 21.89 -7.90
CA ASN A 105 6.30 21.22 -8.54
C ASN A 105 5.89 20.04 -9.42
N THR A 106 5.48 20.34 -10.64
CA THR A 106 5.03 19.35 -11.62
C THR A 106 6.10 18.33 -12.05
N LYS A 107 7.39 18.64 -11.87
CA LYS A 107 8.51 17.74 -12.22
C LYS A 107 8.59 16.55 -11.28
N LYS A 108 8.12 16.68 -10.04
CA LYS A 108 8.16 15.62 -9.01
C LYS A 108 7.05 14.59 -9.12
N ILE A 109 6.03 14.79 -9.96
CA ILE A 109 5.00 13.77 -10.14
C ILE A 109 5.59 12.59 -10.88
N GLN A 110 5.47 11.44 -10.29
CA GLN A 110 5.92 10.18 -10.88
C GLN A 110 5.21 9.91 -12.21
N GLY A 111 5.95 9.44 -13.21
CA GLY A 111 5.44 9.24 -14.58
C GLY A 111 4.19 8.36 -14.65
N PHE A 112 4.08 7.33 -13.76
CA PHE A 112 2.88 6.50 -13.69
C PHE A 112 1.66 7.25 -13.14
N ALA A 113 1.84 8.15 -12.16
CA ALA A 113 0.74 8.95 -11.63
C ALA A 113 0.23 9.96 -12.67
N LYS A 114 1.14 10.52 -13.49
CA LYS A 114 0.77 11.36 -14.64
C LYS A 114 -0.08 10.59 -15.67
N ARG A 115 0.33 9.35 -15.99
CA ARG A 115 -0.44 8.51 -16.94
C ARG A 115 -1.80 8.16 -16.38
N PHE A 116 -1.84 7.67 -15.14
CA PHE A 116 -3.08 7.30 -14.47
C PHE A 116 -4.08 8.45 -14.42
N SER A 117 -3.67 9.66 -13.96
CA SER A 117 -4.56 10.82 -13.91
C SER A 117 -5.07 11.22 -15.31
N ARG A 118 -4.22 11.11 -16.34
CA ARG A 118 -4.64 11.38 -17.73
C ARG A 118 -5.68 10.37 -18.23
N ASP A 119 -5.52 9.09 -17.90
CA ASP A 119 -6.45 8.04 -18.32
C ASP A 119 -7.80 8.18 -17.62
N LEU A 120 -7.79 8.50 -16.31
CA LEU A 120 -8.99 8.81 -15.53
C LEU A 120 -9.73 10.05 -16.11
N LEU A 121 -8.99 11.12 -16.42
CA LEU A 121 -9.59 12.34 -16.99
C LEU A 121 -10.12 12.14 -18.42
N LYS A 122 -9.49 11.26 -19.22
CA LYS A 122 -9.99 10.89 -20.56
C LYS A 122 -11.32 10.14 -20.46
N GLU A 123 -11.42 9.19 -19.52
CA GLU A 123 -12.64 8.44 -19.31
C GLU A 123 -13.79 9.38 -18.93
N LYS A 124 -13.55 10.33 -18.02
CA LYS A 124 -14.51 11.34 -17.64
C LYS A 124 -14.91 12.29 -18.78
N LYS A 125 -13.96 12.68 -19.63
CA LYS A 125 -14.27 13.48 -20.81
C LYS A 125 -15.25 12.76 -21.73
N LYS A 126 -15.10 11.45 -21.92
CA LYS A 126 -16.05 10.66 -22.73
C LYS A 126 -17.44 10.63 -22.10
N GLN A 127 -17.52 10.52 -20.76
CA GLN A 127 -18.80 10.41 -20.06
C GLN A 127 -19.56 11.75 -19.96
N LEU A 128 -18.85 12.86 -19.77
CA LEU A 128 -19.43 14.17 -19.44
C LEU A 128 -19.30 15.20 -20.56
N GLY A 129 -18.56 14.91 -21.64
CA GLY A 129 -18.34 15.84 -22.74
C GLY A 129 -17.45 17.05 -22.43
N GLU A 130 -17.01 17.23 -21.18
CA GLU A 130 -16.25 18.39 -20.72
C GLU A 130 -14.74 18.19 -20.79
N LYS A 131 -14.00 19.25 -21.14
CA LYS A 131 -12.55 19.29 -21.06
C LYS A 131 -12.15 19.54 -19.61
N ARG A 132 -11.60 18.54 -18.94
CA ARG A 132 -11.13 18.64 -17.55
C ARG A 132 -9.63 18.94 -17.47
N GLN A 133 -9.29 19.76 -16.46
CA GLN A 133 -7.91 20.10 -16.15
C GLN A 133 -7.29 19.04 -15.21
N ARG A 134 -5.97 19.10 -15.12
CA ARG A 134 -5.24 18.28 -14.19
C ARG A 134 -5.68 18.54 -12.74
N GLY A 135 -5.96 17.47 -12.00
CA GLY A 135 -6.45 17.58 -10.62
C GLY A 135 -7.98 17.69 -10.50
N ASP A 136 -8.73 17.67 -11.61
CA ASP A 136 -10.20 17.72 -11.59
C ASP A 136 -10.80 16.33 -11.34
N PHE A 137 -10.31 15.62 -10.34
CA PHE A 137 -10.86 14.35 -9.87
C PHE A 137 -10.69 14.20 -8.37
N SER A 138 -11.57 13.42 -7.76
CA SER A 138 -11.64 13.16 -6.32
C SER A 138 -11.26 11.71 -5.97
N ILE A 139 -11.21 11.40 -4.66
CA ILE A 139 -11.06 10.00 -4.20
C ILE A 139 -12.25 9.15 -4.63
N GLU A 140 -13.46 9.72 -4.59
CA GLU A 140 -14.67 9.05 -5.07
C GLU A 140 -14.54 8.61 -6.52
N GLU A 141 -14.10 9.51 -7.39
CA GLU A 141 -13.90 9.23 -8.80
C GLU A 141 -12.77 8.24 -9.06
N LEU A 142 -11.73 8.23 -8.22
CA LEU A 142 -10.70 7.20 -8.24
C LEU A 142 -11.31 5.82 -7.93
N ILE A 143 -12.18 5.71 -6.93
CA ILE A 143 -12.83 4.43 -6.57
C ILE A 143 -13.72 3.95 -7.72
N HIS A 144 -14.54 4.82 -8.30
CA HIS A 144 -15.36 4.48 -9.46
C HIS A 144 -14.52 3.97 -10.64
N TYR A 145 -13.42 4.66 -10.95
CA TYR A 145 -12.52 4.24 -12.03
C TYR A 145 -11.92 2.86 -11.76
N LEU A 146 -11.48 2.60 -10.54
CA LEU A 146 -10.94 1.28 -10.17
C LEU A 146 -12.01 0.19 -10.29
N TYR A 147 -13.23 0.48 -9.87
CA TYR A 147 -14.34 -0.46 -9.94
C TYR A 147 -14.75 -0.78 -11.39
N GLN A 148 -14.82 0.21 -12.25
CA GLN A 148 -15.08 0.01 -13.69
C GLN A 148 -13.99 -0.81 -14.38
N ASN A 149 -12.77 -0.81 -13.84
CA ASN A 149 -11.62 -1.55 -14.37
C ASN A 149 -11.23 -2.74 -13.48
N LYS A 150 -12.14 -3.28 -12.65
CA LYS A 150 -11.84 -4.32 -11.67
C LYS A 150 -11.24 -5.59 -12.27
N ASP A 151 -11.61 -5.95 -13.50
CA ASP A 151 -11.09 -7.13 -14.20
C ASP A 151 -9.66 -6.93 -14.74
N LYS A 152 -9.14 -5.69 -14.70
CA LYS A 152 -7.82 -5.30 -15.21
C LYS A 152 -6.94 -4.67 -14.14
N LEU A 153 -7.23 -4.91 -12.86
CA LEU A 153 -6.48 -4.29 -11.75
C LEU A 153 -4.98 -4.60 -11.79
N ASP A 154 -4.60 -5.78 -12.27
CA ASP A 154 -3.18 -6.14 -12.41
C ASP A 154 -2.42 -5.27 -13.44
N LEU A 155 -3.13 -4.62 -14.37
CA LEU A 155 -2.58 -3.66 -15.32
C LEU A 155 -2.52 -2.23 -14.75
N ILE A 156 -3.20 -1.98 -13.65
CA ILE A 156 -3.22 -0.70 -12.94
C ILE A 156 -2.05 -0.67 -11.95
N ASN A 157 -1.51 0.53 -11.72
CA ASN A 157 -0.37 0.67 -10.82
C ASN A 157 -0.72 0.22 -9.39
N PRO A 158 0.11 -0.62 -8.74
CA PRO A 158 -0.14 -1.23 -7.42
C PRO A 158 -0.23 -0.23 -6.26
N HIS A 159 0.02 1.06 -6.48
CA HIS A 159 -0.25 2.09 -5.46
C HIS A 159 -1.75 2.32 -5.24
N PHE A 160 -2.59 2.04 -6.21
CA PHE A 160 -4.04 2.31 -6.18
C PHE A 160 -4.88 1.04 -6.08
N THR A 161 -4.36 -0.09 -6.56
CA THR A 161 -5.08 -1.37 -6.55
C THR A 161 -5.03 -2.04 -5.19
N PRO A 162 -5.92 -3.00 -4.87
CA PRO A 162 -5.85 -3.79 -3.64
C PRO A 162 -4.48 -4.41 -3.38
N GLN A 163 -4.15 -4.64 -2.12
CA GLN A 163 -2.95 -5.41 -1.74
C GLN A 163 -3.03 -6.82 -2.30
N ILE A 164 -4.25 -7.37 -2.27
CA ILE A 164 -4.60 -8.69 -2.77
C ILE A 164 -5.64 -8.50 -3.86
N SER A 165 -5.20 -8.45 -5.11
CA SER A 165 -6.06 -8.21 -6.26
C SER A 165 -6.73 -9.47 -6.81
N THR A 166 -6.31 -10.66 -6.38
CA THR A 166 -6.82 -11.93 -6.91
C THR A 166 -7.00 -12.99 -5.82
N ASN A 167 -7.91 -13.92 -6.06
CA ASN A 167 -8.14 -15.06 -5.19
C ASN A 167 -6.88 -15.96 -5.05
N SER A 168 -6.08 -16.09 -6.10
CA SER A 168 -4.81 -16.83 -6.05
C SER A 168 -3.81 -16.25 -5.06
N ARG A 169 -3.73 -14.91 -4.99
CA ARG A 169 -2.88 -14.22 -4.00
C ARG A 169 -3.38 -14.43 -2.57
N PHE A 170 -4.70 -14.42 -2.40
CA PHE A 170 -5.31 -14.70 -1.10
C PHE A 170 -5.09 -16.15 -0.66
N SER A 171 -5.12 -17.11 -1.58
CA SER A 171 -4.81 -18.52 -1.32
C SER A 171 -3.39 -18.72 -0.76
N ILE A 172 -2.40 -17.98 -1.27
CA ILE A 172 -1.01 -18.04 -0.76
C ILE A 172 -0.99 -17.70 0.73
N ILE A 173 -1.63 -16.59 1.11
CA ILE A 173 -1.68 -16.15 2.51
C ILE A 173 -2.42 -17.16 3.38
N LYS A 174 -3.55 -17.69 2.90
CA LYS A 174 -4.28 -18.77 3.61
C LYS A 174 -3.43 -20.00 3.83
N ASN A 175 -2.64 -20.40 2.84
CA ASN A 175 -1.76 -21.55 2.95
C ASN A 175 -0.64 -21.32 3.96
N LEU A 176 -0.03 -20.13 3.97
CA LEU A 176 0.97 -19.75 4.98
C LEU A 176 0.39 -19.76 6.40
N ILE A 177 -0.84 -19.22 6.59
CA ILE A 177 -1.50 -19.19 7.90
C ILE A 177 -1.88 -20.61 8.38
N LYS A 178 -2.21 -21.53 7.46
CA LYS A 178 -2.62 -22.89 7.78
C LYS A 178 -1.48 -23.90 7.91
N SER A 179 -0.27 -23.50 7.50
CA SER A 179 0.93 -24.33 7.63
C SER A 179 1.54 -24.20 9.02
N ASP A 180 2.55 -25.03 9.31
CA ASP A 180 3.35 -24.94 10.56
C ASP A 180 4.30 -23.73 10.58
N ILE A 181 4.20 -22.83 9.59
CA ILE A 181 4.99 -21.60 9.49
C ILE A 181 4.48 -20.59 10.52
N LYS A 182 5.39 -20.06 11.33
CA LYS A 182 5.06 -19.01 12.30
C LYS A 182 4.79 -17.68 11.59
N VAL A 183 3.52 -17.28 11.54
CA VAL A 183 3.11 -16.02 10.92
C VAL A 183 3.26 -14.86 11.89
N HIS A 184 3.95 -13.81 11.46
CA HIS A 184 4.16 -12.57 12.19
C HIS A 184 3.41 -11.42 11.50
N PRO A 185 2.34 -10.90 12.07
CA PRO A 185 1.65 -9.71 11.55
C PRO A 185 2.55 -8.48 11.61
N LEU A 186 2.55 -7.68 10.52
CA LEU A 186 3.17 -6.36 10.47
C LEU A 186 2.09 -5.35 10.04
N ARG A 187 1.27 -4.93 11.00
CA ARG A 187 0.14 -4.02 10.78
C ARG A 187 0.62 -2.58 10.76
N ILE A 188 0.32 -1.86 9.71
CA ILE A 188 0.84 -0.48 9.55
C ILE A 188 0.27 0.47 10.61
N GLY A 189 -0.94 0.22 11.13
CA GLY A 189 -1.50 0.96 12.27
C GLY A 189 -0.77 0.77 13.59
N ASN A 190 -0.07 -0.38 13.77
CA ASN A 190 0.69 -0.76 14.97
C ASN A 190 2.15 -1.08 14.62
N PHE A 191 2.70 -0.39 13.63
CA PHE A 191 3.97 -0.73 13.00
C PHE A 191 5.13 -0.88 14.00
N SER A 192 5.23 0.03 14.95
CA SER A 192 6.32 0.04 15.94
C SER A 192 6.27 -1.19 16.86
N ASP A 193 5.09 -1.50 17.38
CA ASP A 193 4.90 -2.62 18.32
C ASP A 193 5.06 -3.97 17.61
N ASP A 194 4.45 -4.10 16.42
CA ASP A 194 4.57 -5.30 15.61
C ASP A 194 6.02 -5.54 15.21
N LEU A 195 6.75 -4.48 14.81
CA LEU A 195 8.16 -4.59 14.44
C LEU A 195 9.05 -4.94 15.63
N HIS A 196 8.78 -4.39 16.82
CA HIS A 196 9.47 -4.75 18.05
C HIS A 196 9.29 -6.24 18.35
N ASN A 197 8.06 -6.74 18.31
CA ASN A 197 7.73 -8.14 18.54
C ASN A 197 8.41 -9.08 17.52
N ILE A 198 8.44 -8.70 16.25
CA ILE A 198 9.12 -9.46 15.20
C ILE A 198 10.62 -9.49 15.47
N ASN A 199 11.24 -8.35 15.77
CA ASN A 199 12.67 -8.29 16.06
C ASN A 199 13.05 -9.15 17.26
N THR A 200 12.26 -9.14 18.31
CA THR A 200 12.48 -9.99 19.50
C THR A 200 12.35 -11.48 19.15
N LYS A 201 11.27 -11.87 18.44
CA LYS A 201 11.02 -13.29 18.09
C LYS A 201 12.03 -13.85 17.08
N LEU A 202 12.60 -13.02 16.23
CA LEU A 202 13.59 -13.42 15.22
C LEU A 202 15.03 -13.06 15.61
N GLU A 203 15.25 -12.53 16.82
CA GLU A 203 16.56 -12.09 17.32
C GLU A 203 17.26 -11.13 16.34
N LEU A 204 16.52 -10.17 15.82
CA LEU A 204 17.02 -9.19 14.87
C LEU A 204 17.52 -7.92 15.58
N LYS A 205 18.43 -7.19 14.92
CA LYS A 205 18.86 -5.89 15.42
C LYS A 205 17.67 -4.93 15.51
N MET A 206 17.55 -4.29 16.68
CA MET A 206 16.54 -3.27 16.90
C MET A 206 16.84 -2.05 16.05
N MET A 207 15.85 -1.61 15.28
CA MET A 207 15.89 -0.32 14.58
C MET A 207 14.84 0.63 15.14
N PRO A 208 15.14 1.95 15.16
CA PRO A 208 14.11 2.93 15.44
C PRO A 208 12.98 2.75 14.43
N SER A 209 11.80 2.44 14.90
CA SER A 209 10.62 2.29 14.06
C SER A 209 10.05 3.66 13.77
N SER A 210 10.21 4.16 12.55
CA SER A 210 9.48 5.34 12.09
C SER A 210 8.72 5.03 10.83
N VAL A 211 7.41 5.22 10.87
CA VAL A 211 6.58 5.24 9.66
C VAL A 211 6.60 6.67 9.13
N ASN A 212 6.96 6.85 7.85
CA ASN A 212 6.87 8.16 7.22
C ASN A 212 5.40 8.59 7.21
N SER A 213 5.05 9.60 7.97
CA SER A 213 3.74 10.26 7.93
C SER A 213 3.73 11.34 6.83
N THR A 214 2.54 11.63 6.31
CA THR A 214 2.35 12.82 5.47
C THR A 214 2.46 14.04 6.35
N SER A 215 3.44 14.90 6.10
CA SER A 215 3.57 16.18 6.78
C SER A 215 2.89 17.29 5.97
N LEU A 216 2.44 18.33 6.68
CA LEU A 216 1.78 19.47 6.06
C LEU A 216 2.78 20.30 5.27
N PRO A 217 2.44 20.84 4.08
CA PRO A 217 3.32 21.72 3.29
C PRO A 217 3.68 23.03 4.00
N SER A 218 2.76 23.56 4.78
CA SER A 218 2.94 24.75 5.64
C SER A 218 1.87 24.79 6.72
N ASN A 219 1.93 25.74 7.64
CA ASN A 219 0.94 25.90 8.71
C ASN A 219 -0.46 26.30 8.22
N GLU A 220 -0.60 26.77 7.00
CA GLU A 220 -1.91 27.07 6.40
C GLU A 220 -2.68 25.82 5.99
N TRP A 221 -1.98 24.71 5.77
CA TRP A 221 -2.58 23.44 5.40
C TRP A 221 -3.09 22.69 6.61
N ARG A 222 -4.23 22.04 6.45
CA ARG A 222 -4.84 21.24 7.52
C ARG A 222 -5.38 19.90 7.00
N PHE A 223 -5.32 18.91 7.87
CA PHE A 223 -6.05 17.66 7.64
C PHE A 223 -7.55 17.88 7.84
N ASP A 224 -8.34 17.30 6.96
CA ASP A 224 -9.80 17.37 7.02
C ASP A 224 -10.38 15.96 7.06
N SER A 225 -11.26 15.73 8.04
CA SER A 225 -11.91 14.42 8.30
C SER A 225 -13.33 14.36 7.74
N SER A 226 -13.86 15.42 7.14
CA SER A 226 -15.23 15.48 6.62
C SER A 226 -15.37 14.70 5.32
N ALA A 227 -16.52 14.07 5.09
CA ALA A 227 -16.87 13.42 3.83
C ALA A 227 -16.76 14.37 2.63
N ASP A 228 -17.08 15.65 2.84
CA ASP A 228 -16.98 16.70 1.82
C ASP A 228 -15.55 16.80 1.27
N SER A 229 -14.52 16.74 2.10
CA SER A 229 -13.11 16.78 1.64
C SER A 229 -12.72 15.57 0.79
N ALA A 230 -13.27 14.39 1.05
CA ALA A 230 -13.02 13.19 0.24
C ALA A 230 -13.74 13.21 -1.11
N SER A 231 -14.83 13.98 -1.24
CA SER A 231 -15.58 14.16 -2.50
C SER A 231 -15.03 15.30 -3.36
N LYS A 232 -14.25 16.23 -2.80
CA LYS A 232 -13.64 17.35 -3.52
C LYS A 232 -12.55 16.89 -4.49
N THR A 233 -12.46 17.58 -5.61
CA THR A 233 -11.33 17.35 -6.54
C THR A 233 -10.00 17.85 -5.94
N VAL A 234 -8.89 17.31 -6.44
CA VAL A 234 -7.55 17.73 -5.99
C VAL A 234 -7.33 19.22 -6.18
N SER A 235 -7.89 19.82 -7.26
CA SER A 235 -7.82 21.26 -7.53
C SER A 235 -8.50 22.08 -6.42
N ILE A 236 -9.70 21.68 -5.99
CA ILE A 236 -10.45 22.35 -4.90
C ILE A 236 -9.72 22.18 -3.57
N LEU A 237 -9.26 20.96 -3.27
CA LEU A 237 -8.47 20.69 -2.06
C LEU A 237 -7.22 21.57 -1.98
N HIS A 238 -6.54 21.77 -3.12
CA HIS A 238 -5.39 22.65 -3.19
C HIS A 238 -5.74 24.10 -2.88
N GLN A 239 -6.79 24.63 -3.50
CA GLN A 239 -7.27 26.01 -3.27
C GLN A 239 -7.67 26.24 -1.81
N GLN A 240 -8.30 25.27 -1.17
CA GLN A 240 -8.77 25.34 0.21
C GLN A 240 -7.70 24.93 1.25
N LYS A 241 -6.50 24.57 0.85
CA LYS A 241 -5.41 24.10 1.73
C LYS A 241 -5.83 22.89 2.59
N LEU A 242 -6.64 21.98 2.04
CA LEU A 242 -7.16 20.81 2.75
C LEU A 242 -6.45 19.52 2.29
N ILE A 243 -6.24 18.62 3.24
CA ILE A 243 -5.73 17.27 2.98
C ILE A 243 -6.72 16.27 3.57
N PRO A 244 -7.47 15.52 2.74
CA PRO A 244 -8.38 14.51 3.23
C PRO A 244 -7.61 13.38 3.90
N ASN A 245 -8.12 12.91 5.03
CA ASN A 245 -7.56 11.76 5.76
C ASN A 245 -8.47 10.51 5.63
N ALA A 246 -8.10 9.43 6.29
CA ALA A 246 -8.87 8.19 6.24
C ALA A 246 -10.27 8.31 6.87
N ALA A 247 -10.45 9.20 7.85
CA ALA A 247 -11.77 9.45 8.45
C ALA A 247 -12.73 10.10 7.43
N ALA A 248 -12.24 11.05 6.64
CA ALA A 248 -13.01 11.68 5.56
C ALA A 248 -13.56 10.64 4.56
N LEU A 249 -12.72 9.69 4.14
CA LEU A 249 -13.18 8.64 3.23
C LEU A 249 -14.15 7.67 3.91
N ARG A 250 -13.94 7.31 5.18
CA ARG A 250 -14.90 6.46 5.91
C ARG A 250 -16.27 7.12 6.00
N GLU A 251 -16.32 8.39 6.35
CA GLU A 251 -17.55 9.16 6.42
C GLU A 251 -18.24 9.24 5.04
N LEU A 252 -17.48 9.51 3.97
CA LEU A 252 -18.02 9.52 2.61
C LEU A 252 -18.63 8.17 2.21
N LEU A 253 -17.95 7.06 2.53
CA LEU A 253 -18.46 5.71 2.26
C LEU A 253 -19.76 5.43 3.03
N GLN A 254 -19.87 5.88 4.29
CA GLN A 254 -21.11 5.75 5.09
C GLN A 254 -22.28 6.55 4.49
N GLN A 255 -22.00 7.73 3.95
CA GLN A 255 -23.03 8.58 3.32
C GLN A 255 -23.45 8.10 1.94
N LYS A 256 -22.64 7.28 1.26
CA LYS A 256 -22.86 6.82 -0.13
C LYS A 256 -22.84 5.28 -0.22
N PRO A 257 -23.97 4.58 0.06
CA PRO A 257 -24.02 3.12 0.06
C PRO A 257 -23.52 2.46 -1.22
N HIS A 258 -23.80 3.04 -2.38
CA HIS A 258 -23.33 2.53 -3.66
C HIS A 258 -21.80 2.58 -3.78
N LEU A 259 -21.18 3.71 -3.37
CA LEU A 259 -19.72 3.84 -3.34
C LEU A 259 -19.09 2.89 -2.31
N GLN A 260 -19.74 2.70 -1.17
CA GLN A 260 -19.34 1.75 -0.14
C GLN A 260 -19.30 0.33 -0.71
N GLN A 261 -20.37 -0.09 -1.43
CA GLN A 261 -20.41 -1.41 -2.06
C GLN A 261 -19.28 -1.60 -3.07
N GLN A 262 -19.06 -0.60 -3.94
CA GLN A 262 -17.94 -0.65 -4.90
C GLN A 262 -16.58 -0.77 -4.21
N PHE A 263 -16.39 -0.04 -3.11
CA PHE A 263 -15.16 -0.10 -2.32
C PHE A 263 -14.97 -1.46 -1.67
N TRP A 264 -16.03 -2.04 -1.10
CA TRP A 264 -16.02 -3.39 -0.51
C TRP A 264 -15.69 -4.45 -1.55
N ASP A 265 -16.33 -4.42 -2.71
CA ASP A 265 -16.08 -5.37 -3.80
C ASP A 265 -14.63 -5.34 -4.27
N LEU A 266 -14.03 -4.14 -4.33
CA LEU A 266 -12.64 -3.96 -4.73
C LEU A 266 -11.64 -4.49 -3.68
N PHE A 267 -11.91 -4.26 -2.40
CA PHE A 267 -10.94 -4.44 -1.32
C PHE A 267 -11.29 -5.57 -0.35
N GLN A 268 -12.24 -6.45 -0.68
CA GLN A 268 -12.72 -7.54 0.19
C GLN A 268 -11.59 -8.43 0.73
N TYR A 269 -10.61 -8.76 -0.09
CA TYR A 269 -9.45 -9.57 0.34
C TYR A 269 -8.47 -8.79 1.21
N ASP A 270 -8.38 -7.47 1.05
CA ASP A 270 -7.56 -6.62 1.91
C ASP A 270 -8.17 -6.52 3.31
N PHE A 271 -9.51 -6.42 3.41
CA PHE A 271 -10.22 -6.48 4.69
C PHE A 271 -10.04 -7.85 5.36
N ALA A 272 -10.22 -8.94 4.62
CA ALA A 272 -10.00 -10.29 5.13
C ALA A 272 -8.55 -10.50 5.60
N LEU A 273 -7.56 -9.93 4.89
CA LEU A 273 -6.15 -9.94 5.33
C LEU A 273 -5.99 -9.18 6.64
N GLN A 274 -6.55 -7.97 6.73
CA GLN A 274 -6.44 -7.16 7.93
C GLN A 274 -7.05 -7.85 9.15
N ASP A 275 -8.22 -8.45 9.00
CA ASP A 275 -8.89 -9.20 10.06
C ASP A 275 -8.06 -10.41 10.50
N ALA A 276 -7.51 -11.17 9.56
CA ALA A 276 -6.61 -12.28 9.86
C ALA A 276 -5.36 -11.81 10.63
N MET A 277 -4.73 -10.71 10.22
CA MET A 277 -3.55 -10.16 10.90
C MET A 277 -3.89 -9.63 12.30
N ASN A 278 -5.07 -9.03 12.48
CA ASN A 278 -5.55 -8.59 13.80
C ASN A 278 -5.82 -9.78 14.73
N HIS A 279 -6.36 -10.87 14.21
CA HIS A 279 -6.59 -12.08 14.99
C HIS A 279 -5.28 -12.72 15.46
N LEU A 280 -4.34 -12.92 14.53
CA LEU A 280 -3.02 -13.50 14.83
C LEU A 280 -2.18 -12.67 15.80
N SER A 281 -2.42 -11.37 15.92
CA SER A 281 -1.68 -10.52 16.86
C SER A 281 -2.18 -10.59 18.31
N LYS A 282 -3.33 -11.23 18.56
CA LYS A 282 -3.91 -11.40 19.90
C LYS A 282 -3.50 -12.72 20.56
N ASN A 283 -2.96 -13.63 19.74
CA ASN A 283 -2.44 -14.93 20.15
C ASN A 283 -0.89 -14.91 20.15
#